data_057ced797c003ac64b9bd1315ea378e5
#
_entry.id   057ced797c003ac64b9bd1315ea378e5
#
_cell.length_a   1.000
_cell.length_b   1.000
_cell.length_c   1.000
_cell.angle_alpha   90.00
_cell.angle_beta   90.00
_cell.angle_gamma   90.00
#
_symmetry.space_group_name_H-M   'P 1'
#
loop_
_entity.id
_entity.type
_entity.pdbx_description
1 polymer ?
#
loop_
_entity_poly.entity_id
_entity_poly.type
_entity_poly.pdbx_seq_one_letter_code
_entity_poly.pdbx_strand_id
1 'polypeptide(L)'
;QIADALGVEAIKINSGLLSHQRRNRLYWTNIPNIEQPKDLGLDFRDIIETMVDEKYYLTERAVERVREKQGFDLVKEKAKCLFATYYKNNSNSREGQIVETDGRLRRLTPTECEILQTVPIDYTKDVSDTQRYKMLGNGWTVDVIAHIFKNIPLT
;
A
#
# COMPACT_ATOMS: atom_id res chain seq x y z
N GLN A 1 6.43 24.19 -11.42
CA GLN A 1 7.80 24.23 -10.81
C GLN A 1 8.61 22.96 -11.08
N ILE A 2 8.10 21.73 -10.76
CA ILE A 2 8.86 20.49 -11.04
C ILE A 2 8.87 20.22 -12.54
N ALA A 3 7.73 20.28 -13.21
CA ALA A 3 7.61 20.08 -14.65
C ALA A 3 8.51 21.07 -15.43
N ASP A 4 8.48 22.36 -15.04
CA ASP A 4 9.32 23.39 -15.65
C ASP A 4 10.83 23.09 -15.48
N ALA A 5 11.23 22.63 -14.29
CA ALA A 5 12.63 22.32 -14.00
C ALA A 5 13.13 21.05 -14.74
N LEU A 6 12.24 20.07 -14.96
CA LEU A 6 12.58 18.80 -15.62
C LEU A 6 12.28 18.80 -17.11
N GLY A 7 11.51 19.76 -17.61
CA GLY A 7 11.09 19.82 -19.01
C GLY A 7 10.13 18.69 -19.42
N VAL A 8 9.46 18.05 -18.46
CA VAL A 8 8.50 16.97 -18.70
C VAL A 8 7.26 17.12 -17.83
N GLU A 9 6.10 16.76 -18.37
CA GLU A 9 4.84 16.78 -17.63
C GLU A 9 4.70 15.58 -16.71
N ALA A 10 3.94 15.77 -15.63
CA ALA A 10 3.67 14.70 -14.67
C ALA A 10 2.60 13.73 -15.18
N ILE A 11 2.86 12.44 -15.08
CA ILE A 11 1.87 11.39 -15.31
C ILE A 11 1.33 10.95 -13.96
N LYS A 12 0.00 11.04 -13.78
CA LYS A 12 -0.66 10.58 -12.56
C LYS A 12 -1.12 9.14 -12.75
N ILE A 13 -0.61 8.23 -11.93
CA ILE A 13 -1.05 6.83 -11.92
C ILE A 13 -1.56 6.46 -10.53
N ASN A 14 -2.71 5.76 -10.49
CA ASN A 14 -3.22 5.12 -9.29
C ASN A 14 -2.77 3.66 -9.27
N SER A 15 -1.98 3.26 -8.27
CA SER A 15 -1.55 1.88 -8.13
C SER A 15 -2.72 0.88 -7.97
N GLY A 16 -3.90 1.35 -7.56
CA GLY A 16 -5.09 0.51 -7.46
C GLY A 16 -5.50 -0.18 -8.77
N LEU A 17 -4.99 0.27 -9.91
CA LEU A 17 -5.17 -0.42 -11.19
C LEU A 17 -4.34 -1.70 -11.28
N LEU A 18 -3.20 -1.76 -10.60
CA LEU A 18 -2.22 -2.85 -10.66
C LEU A 18 -1.98 -3.55 -9.32
N SER A 19 -2.56 -3.05 -8.24
CA SER A 19 -2.37 -3.58 -6.89
C SER A 19 -3.65 -3.53 -6.06
N HIS A 20 -3.60 -4.09 -4.86
CA HIS A 20 -4.70 -4.13 -3.90
C HIS A 20 -4.85 -2.82 -3.08
N GLN A 21 -4.07 -1.75 -3.37
CA GLN A 21 -4.14 -0.47 -2.65
C GLN A 21 -4.36 0.72 -3.57
N ARG A 22 -5.05 1.74 -3.06
CA ARG A 22 -5.14 3.06 -3.69
C ARG A 22 -3.92 3.89 -3.30
N ARG A 23 -3.06 4.19 -4.27
CA ARG A 23 -1.87 5.02 -4.09
C ARG A 23 -1.69 5.91 -5.31
N ASN A 24 -2.30 7.09 -5.31
CA ASN A 24 -2.13 8.08 -6.35
C ASN A 24 -0.75 8.72 -6.25
N ARG A 25 0.03 8.68 -7.33
CA ARG A 25 1.35 9.31 -7.41
C ARG A 25 1.52 10.01 -8.75
N LEU A 26 2.38 11.02 -8.73
CA LEU A 26 2.85 11.71 -9.93
C LEU A 26 4.24 11.18 -10.29
N TYR A 27 4.42 10.89 -11.55
CA TYR A 27 5.69 10.41 -12.11
C TYR A 27 6.14 11.38 -13.19
N TRP A 28 7.38 11.87 -13.07
CA TRP A 28 8.03 12.71 -14.06
C TRP A 28 9.08 11.85 -14.76
N THR A 29 8.96 11.67 -16.05
CA THR A 29 9.84 10.81 -16.85
C THR A 29 9.85 11.28 -18.29
N ASN A 30 10.95 11.04 -18.99
CA ASN A 30 11.10 11.23 -20.43
C ASN A 30 10.80 9.96 -21.25
N ILE A 31 10.36 8.88 -20.60
CA ILE A 31 9.89 7.67 -21.29
C ILE A 31 8.61 8.03 -22.06
N PRO A 32 8.55 7.80 -23.37
CA PRO A 32 7.42 8.20 -24.21
C PRO A 32 6.22 7.26 -24.05
N ASN A 33 5.05 7.71 -24.48
CA ASN A 33 3.84 6.90 -24.72
C ASN A 33 3.35 6.07 -23.51
N ILE A 34 3.51 6.57 -22.29
CA ILE A 34 3.00 5.89 -21.11
C ILE A 34 1.48 6.13 -21.01
N GLU A 35 0.72 5.09 -21.25
CA GLU A 35 -0.72 5.06 -21.07
C GLU A 35 -1.10 4.68 -19.63
N GLN A 36 -2.37 4.91 -19.25
CA GLN A 36 -2.88 4.40 -17.97
C GLN A 36 -2.91 2.87 -18.00
N PRO A 37 -2.44 2.19 -16.94
CA PRO A 37 -2.51 0.74 -16.89
C PRO A 37 -3.96 0.25 -16.88
N LYS A 38 -4.20 -0.91 -17.51
CA LYS A 38 -5.50 -1.59 -17.43
C LYS A 38 -5.77 -2.00 -15.98
N ASP A 39 -6.99 -1.80 -15.51
CA ASP A 39 -7.41 -2.28 -14.19
C ASP A 39 -7.43 -3.82 -14.18
N LEU A 40 -6.69 -4.41 -13.25
CA LEU A 40 -6.62 -5.85 -13.03
C LEU A 40 -7.77 -6.38 -12.18
N GLY A 41 -8.62 -5.50 -11.62
CA GLY A 41 -9.75 -5.88 -10.78
C GLY A 41 -9.38 -6.55 -9.45
N LEU A 42 -8.15 -6.31 -8.94
CA LEU A 42 -7.64 -6.94 -7.72
C LEU A 42 -8.42 -6.43 -6.49
N ASP A 43 -8.91 -7.33 -5.66
CA ASP A 43 -9.64 -6.99 -4.44
C ASP A 43 -8.73 -7.14 -3.21
N PHE A 44 -8.72 -6.15 -2.34
CA PHE A 44 -7.92 -6.17 -1.11
C PHE A 44 -8.29 -7.34 -0.17
N ARG A 45 -9.53 -7.79 -0.21
CA ARG A 45 -10.01 -8.93 0.60
C ARG A 45 -9.29 -10.23 0.27
N ASP A 46 -8.80 -10.38 -0.96
CA ASP A 46 -8.13 -11.60 -1.43
C ASP A 46 -6.77 -11.84 -0.78
N ILE A 47 -6.16 -10.80 -0.19
CA ILE A 47 -4.82 -10.87 0.39
C ILE A 47 -4.82 -10.88 1.92
N ILE A 48 -6.00 -10.83 2.55
CA ILE A 48 -6.11 -10.81 4.01
C ILE A 48 -5.82 -12.17 4.59
N GLU A 49 -4.75 -12.26 5.39
CA GLU A 49 -4.38 -13.48 6.09
C GLU A 49 -5.37 -13.77 7.22
N THR A 50 -5.83 -15.01 7.33
CA THR A 50 -6.78 -15.45 8.36
C THR A 50 -6.11 -15.88 9.66
N MET A 51 -4.91 -16.44 9.58
CA MET A 51 -4.11 -16.86 10.74
C MET A 51 -2.85 -16.00 10.85
N VAL A 52 -2.81 -15.14 11.86
CA VAL A 52 -1.69 -14.22 12.09
C VAL A 52 -1.24 -14.24 13.53
N ASP A 53 0.01 -13.85 13.78
CA ASP A 53 0.58 -13.73 15.12
C ASP A 53 -0.22 -12.71 15.96
N GLU A 54 -0.38 -13.00 17.24
CA GLU A 54 -1.09 -12.19 18.23
C GLU A 54 -0.58 -10.74 18.28
N LYS A 55 0.69 -10.52 18.01
CA LYS A 55 1.31 -9.18 17.97
C LYS A 55 0.67 -8.20 16.96
N TYR A 56 -0.08 -8.69 15.98
CA TYR A 56 -0.75 -7.84 15.00
C TYR A 56 -2.14 -7.40 15.44
N TYR A 57 -2.76 -8.08 16.38
CA TYR A 57 -4.05 -7.70 16.93
C TYR A 57 -3.96 -6.43 17.77
N LEU A 58 -5.04 -5.66 17.76
CA LEU A 58 -5.14 -4.43 18.56
C LEU A 58 -5.49 -4.76 20.00
N THR A 59 -4.90 -4.02 20.94
CA THR A 59 -5.30 -4.08 22.35
C THR A 59 -6.72 -3.53 22.51
N GLU A 60 -7.44 -3.91 23.58
CA GLU A 60 -8.79 -3.42 23.88
C GLU A 60 -8.88 -1.90 23.85
N ARG A 61 -7.94 -1.21 24.49
CA ARG A 61 -7.85 0.26 24.47
C ARG A 61 -7.67 0.82 23.06
N ALA A 62 -6.98 0.11 22.18
CA ALA A 62 -6.81 0.51 20.78
C ALA A 62 -8.10 0.29 19.99
N VAL A 63 -8.81 -0.80 20.25
CA VAL A 63 -10.12 -1.12 19.65
C VAL A 63 -11.15 -0.04 20.00
N GLU A 64 -11.27 0.35 21.28
CA GLU A 64 -12.15 1.43 21.72
C GLU A 64 -11.89 2.73 20.94
N ARG A 65 -10.63 3.15 20.86
CA ARG A 65 -10.26 4.37 20.11
C ARG A 65 -10.56 4.28 18.60
N VAL A 66 -10.46 3.10 18.04
CA VAL A 66 -10.80 2.86 16.63
C VAL A 66 -12.31 3.00 16.43
N ARG A 67 -13.12 2.43 17.32
CA ARG A 67 -14.60 2.48 17.27
C ARG A 67 -15.16 3.89 17.51
N GLU A 68 -14.54 4.66 18.40
CA GLU A 68 -14.93 6.05 18.68
C GLU A 68 -14.71 7.00 17.50
N LYS A 69 -13.76 6.67 16.60
CA LYS A 69 -13.48 7.46 15.41
C LYS A 69 -14.45 7.10 14.29
N GLN A 70 -15.53 7.89 14.14
CA GLN A 70 -16.47 7.73 13.03
C GLN A 70 -15.76 7.64 11.67
N GLY A 71 -16.18 6.69 10.85
CA GLY A 71 -15.66 6.51 9.49
C GLY A 71 -14.55 5.46 9.38
N PHE A 72 -14.50 4.51 10.30
CA PHE A 72 -13.60 3.37 10.21
C PHE A 72 -14.06 2.39 9.11
N ASP A 73 -13.37 2.46 7.98
CA ASP A 73 -13.57 1.53 6.87
C ASP A 73 -12.77 0.25 7.12
N LEU A 74 -13.44 -0.79 7.58
CA LEU A 74 -12.79 -2.07 7.88
C LEU A 74 -12.23 -2.74 6.62
N VAL A 75 -13.03 -2.85 5.58
CA VAL A 75 -12.60 -3.49 4.34
C VAL A 75 -13.31 -2.87 3.14
N LYS A 76 -12.56 -2.29 2.23
CA LYS A 76 -13.01 -1.91 0.89
C LYS A 76 -12.33 -2.80 -0.15
N GLU A 77 -12.80 -2.74 -1.38
CA GLU A 77 -12.16 -3.41 -2.54
C GLU A 77 -10.67 -3.06 -2.69
N LYS A 78 -10.26 -1.90 -2.21
CA LYS A 78 -8.86 -1.45 -2.25
C LYS A 78 -8.42 -0.91 -0.89
N ALA A 79 -7.29 -1.36 -0.39
CA ALA A 79 -6.66 -0.83 0.81
C ALA A 79 -6.32 0.66 0.67
N LYS A 80 -6.23 1.34 1.81
CA LYS A 80 -5.66 2.69 1.89
C LYS A 80 -4.17 2.66 1.56
N CYS A 81 -3.64 3.82 1.16
CA CYS A 81 -2.21 3.98 0.89
C CYS A 81 -1.36 3.60 2.11
N LEU A 82 -0.43 2.67 1.92
CA LEU A 82 0.56 2.32 2.93
C LEU A 82 1.55 3.48 3.13
N PHE A 83 1.93 3.76 4.38
CA PHE A 83 2.88 4.83 4.72
C PHE A 83 3.97 4.33 5.69
N ALA A 84 5.12 5.00 5.70
CA ALA A 84 6.32 4.56 6.42
C ALA A 84 6.13 4.41 7.95
N THR A 85 5.20 5.16 8.53
CA THR A 85 4.90 5.11 9.96
C THR A 85 3.80 4.10 10.31
N TYR A 86 3.43 3.22 9.39
CA TYR A 86 2.34 2.25 9.57
C TYR A 86 2.55 1.36 10.81
N TYR A 87 3.79 1.03 11.16
CA TYR A 87 4.13 0.30 12.38
C TYR A 87 3.63 0.97 13.69
N LYS A 88 3.42 2.30 13.66
CA LYS A 88 2.85 3.07 14.78
C LYS A 88 1.32 3.05 14.81
N ASN A 89 0.68 2.32 13.91
CA ASN A 89 -0.77 2.34 13.72
C ASN A 89 -1.48 1.58 14.86
N ASN A 90 -1.48 2.18 16.04
CA ASN A 90 -2.12 1.68 17.24
C ASN A 90 -3.43 2.42 17.51
N SER A 91 -4.24 2.74 16.49
CA SER A 91 -5.48 3.50 16.67
C SER A 91 -5.43 5.04 16.51
N ASN A 92 -4.26 5.65 16.38
CA ASN A 92 -4.17 7.13 16.33
C ASN A 92 -4.26 7.74 14.94
N SER A 93 -4.05 6.94 13.89
CA SER A 93 -4.08 7.45 12.52
C SER A 93 -5.39 7.11 11.83
N ARG A 94 -6.13 8.12 11.39
CA ARG A 94 -7.31 7.96 10.52
C ARG A 94 -6.95 7.37 9.14
N GLU A 95 -5.66 7.30 8.84
CA GLU A 95 -5.14 6.96 7.52
C GLU A 95 -4.72 5.50 7.39
N GLY A 96 -4.43 4.83 8.52
CA GLY A 96 -3.98 3.43 8.50
C GLY A 96 -5.10 2.45 8.16
N GLN A 97 -4.76 1.43 7.38
CA GLN A 97 -5.66 0.31 7.14
C GLN A 97 -5.68 -0.60 8.36
N ILE A 98 -6.87 -0.90 8.86
CA ILE A 98 -7.13 -1.95 9.86
C ILE A 98 -8.07 -2.96 9.21
N VAL A 99 -7.93 -4.20 9.57
CA VAL A 99 -8.79 -5.29 9.11
C VAL A 99 -9.40 -6.02 10.30
N GLU A 100 -10.49 -6.72 10.05
CA GLU A 100 -11.11 -7.60 11.03
C GLU A 100 -10.94 -9.05 10.55
N THR A 101 -10.41 -9.89 11.43
CA THR A 101 -10.33 -11.34 11.24
C THR A 101 -10.77 -12.02 12.52
N ASP A 102 -11.62 -13.03 12.43
CA ASP A 102 -12.18 -13.77 13.57
C ASP A 102 -12.83 -12.88 14.64
N GLY A 103 -13.53 -11.81 14.18
CA GLY A 103 -14.19 -10.84 15.06
C GLY A 103 -13.24 -9.91 15.83
N ARG A 104 -11.95 -9.92 15.51
CA ARG A 104 -10.91 -9.11 16.14
C ARG A 104 -10.27 -8.14 15.17
N LEU A 105 -10.04 -6.91 15.63
CA LEU A 105 -9.36 -5.89 14.82
C LEU A 105 -7.84 -6.05 14.89
N ARG A 106 -7.18 -5.95 13.74
CA ARG A 106 -5.73 -6.02 13.62
C ARG A 106 -5.17 -5.06 12.57
N ARG A 107 -3.89 -4.78 12.69
CA ARG A 107 -3.13 -4.15 11.60
C ARG A 107 -2.76 -5.19 10.54
N LEU A 108 -2.40 -4.72 9.37
CA LEU A 108 -1.84 -5.58 8.31
C LEU A 108 -0.52 -6.19 8.76
N THR A 109 -0.26 -7.41 8.32
CA THR A 109 1.06 -8.03 8.46
C THR A 109 2.06 -7.41 7.48
N PRO A 110 3.37 -7.57 7.69
CA PRO A 110 4.36 -7.18 6.69
C PRO A 110 4.18 -7.90 5.35
N THR A 111 3.74 -9.16 5.34
CA THR A 111 3.44 -9.94 4.12
C THR A 111 2.30 -9.32 3.32
N GLU A 112 1.18 -8.97 3.97
CA GLU A 112 0.09 -8.24 3.31
C GLU A 112 0.58 -6.90 2.74
N CYS A 113 1.48 -6.20 3.45
CA CYS A 113 2.09 -4.96 2.97
C CYS A 113 3.03 -5.17 1.78
N GLU A 114 3.73 -6.30 1.70
CA GLU A 114 4.54 -6.71 0.54
C GLU A 114 3.64 -6.88 -0.69
N ILE A 115 2.54 -7.59 -0.56
CA ILE A 115 1.56 -7.77 -1.64
C ILE A 115 0.97 -6.43 -2.09
N LEU A 116 0.66 -5.52 -1.15
CA LEU A 116 0.18 -4.17 -1.50
C LEU A 116 1.18 -3.38 -2.34
N GLN A 117 2.49 -3.58 -2.13
CA GLN A 117 3.55 -2.94 -2.91
C GLN A 117 4.01 -3.76 -4.11
N THR A 118 3.35 -4.90 -4.37
CA THR A 118 3.66 -5.81 -5.48
C THR A 118 5.12 -6.26 -5.49
N VAL A 119 5.70 -6.47 -4.30
CA VAL A 119 6.99 -7.14 -4.13
C VAL A 119 6.76 -8.62 -3.79
N PRO A 120 7.72 -9.50 -4.08
CA PRO A 120 7.60 -10.92 -3.70
C PRO A 120 7.34 -11.10 -2.21
N ILE A 121 6.58 -12.13 -1.85
CA ILE A 121 6.38 -12.53 -0.45
C ILE A 121 7.75 -12.81 0.17
N ASP A 122 7.93 -12.41 1.43
CA ASP A 122 9.18 -12.52 2.16
C ASP A 122 10.35 -11.67 1.65
N TYR A 123 10.11 -10.74 0.73
CA TYR A 123 11.15 -9.84 0.21
C TYR A 123 11.84 -9.04 1.31
N THR A 124 11.13 -8.70 2.37
CA THR A 124 11.66 -7.91 3.49
C THR A 124 11.88 -8.72 4.77
N LYS A 125 11.84 -10.05 4.75
CA LYS A 125 11.81 -10.91 5.94
C LYS A 125 13.03 -10.81 6.85
N ASP A 126 14.20 -10.45 6.30
CA ASP A 126 15.47 -10.48 7.02
C ASP A 126 15.69 -9.25 7.93
N VAL A 127 14.68 -8.39 8.07
CA VAL A 127 14.72 -7.23 8.97
C VAL A 127 13.51 -7.21 9.89
N SER A 128 13.56 -6.37 10.96
CA SER A 128 12.45 -6.26 11.91
C SER A 128 11.17 -5.74 11.26
N ASP A 129 10.00 -6.12 11.79
CA ASP A 129 8.70 -5.65 11.29
C ASP A 129 8.63 -4.13 11.16
N THR A 130 9.22 -3.39 12.12
CA THR A 130 9.30 -1.93 12.06
C THR A 130 10.03 -1.45 10.81
N GLN A 131 11.13 -2.09 10.45
CA GLN A 131 11.88 -1.76 9.24
C GLN A 131 11.12 -2.20 7.98
N ARG A 132 10.50 -3.38 8.01
CA ARG A 132 9.63 -3.86 6.92
C ARG A 132 8.56 -2.82 6.57
N TYR A 133 7.79 -2.36 7.56
CA TYR A 133 6.77 -1.33 7.35
C TYR A 133 7.35 -0.01 6.83
N LYS A 134 8.52 0.42 7.33
CA LYS A 134 9.18 1.64 6.84
C LYS A 134 9.60 1.51 5.38
N MET A 135 10.22 0.42 5.00
CA MET A 135 10.67 0.15 3.63
C MET A 135 9.48 0.11 2.68
N LEU A 136 8.46 -0.68 3.01
CA LEU A 136 7.26 -0.84 2.19
C LEU A 136 6.43 0.45 2.10
N GLY A 137 6.31 1.20 3.18
CA GLY A 137 5.59 2.48 3.18
C GLY A 137 6.28 3.59 2.39
N ASN A 138 7.63 3.61 2.36
CA ASN A 138 8.43 4.52 1.55
C ASN A 138 8.61 4.03 0.11
N GLY A 139 8.46 2.73 -0.12
CA GLY A 139 8.65 2.11 -1.42
C GLY A 139 7.60 2.52 -2.45
N TRP A 140 7.90 2.20 -3.69
CA TRP A 140 6.95 2.27 -4.79
C TRP A 140 6.13 0.99 -4.89
N THR A 141 4.95 1.09 -5.49
CA THR A 141 4.27 -0.09 -6.00
C THR A 141 5.02 -0.54 -7.25
N VAL A 142 5.69 -1.69 -7.16
CA VAL A 142 6.70 -2.13 -8.16
C VAL A 142 6.07 -2.30 -9.54
N ASP A 143 4.86 -2.85 -9.63
CA ASP A 143 4.18 -3.06 -10.92
C ASP A 143 3.85 -1.75 -11.64
N VAL A 144 3.68 -0.64 -10.91
CA VAL A 144 3.53 0.68 -11.56
C VAL A 144 4.84 1.10 -12.21
N ILE A 145 5.97 0.89 -11.55
CA ILE A 145 7.29 1.21 -12.10
C ILE A 145 7.61 0.29 -13.28
N ALA A 146 7.31 -0.99 -13.16
CA ALA A 146 7.46 -1.95 -14.26
C ALA A 146 6.59 -1.57 -15.46
N HIS A 147 5.35 -1.12 -15.24
CA HIS A 147 4.47 -0.62 -16.30
C HIS A 147 5.08 0.60 -17.02
N ILE A 148 5.62 1.56 -16.28
CA ILE A 148 6.30 2.73 -16.86
C ILE A 148 7.51 2.27 -17.71
N PHE A 149 8.35 1.39 -17.17
CA PHE A 149 9.58 0.94 -17.80
C PHE A 149 9.36 0.07 -19.05
N LYS A 150 8.21 -0.59 -19.19
CA LYS A 150 7.85 -1.31 -20.44
C LYS A 150 7.83 -0.42 -21.68
N ASN A 151 7.72 0.89 -21.51
CA ASN A 151 7.72 1.86 -22.60
C ASN A 151 9.12 2.42 -22.92
N ILE A 152 10.18 1.91 -22.30
CA ILE A 152 11.56 2.27 -22.66
C ILE A 152 11.84 1.70 -24.05
N PRO A 153 12.22 2.56 -25.04
CA PRO A 153 12.60 2.07 -26.34
C PRO A 153 13.80 1.11 -26.24
N LEU A 154 13.65 -0.10 -26.76
CA LEU A 154 14.79 -1.00 -26.92
C LEU A 154 15.62 -0.50 -28.11
N THR A 155 16.83 -0.02 -27.86
CA THR A 155 17.82 0.39 -28.90
C THR A 155 18.50 -0.83 -29.49
#